data_265da31cc74c63f377da86223c1784f7
#
_entry.id   265da31cc74c63f377da86223c1784f7
#
_cell.length_a   1.000
_cell.length_b   1.000
_cell.length_c   1.000
_cell.angle_alpha   90.00
_cell.angle_beta   90.00
_cell.angle_gamma   90.00
#
_symmetry.space_group_name_H-M   'P 1'
#
loop_
_entity.id
_entity.type
_entity.pdbx_description
1 polymer ?
#
loop_
_entity_poly.entity_id
_entity_poly.type
_entity_poly.pdbx_seq_one_letter_code
_entity_poly.pdbx_strand_id
1 'polypeptide(L)'
;SKEIEEAETKLFNQIKEYEEQTINKSKFHFLRYAAAIIAAVLLIGGGLFAYLHQSVETITVAAMNEVKKVVLPDNSTVWLNKGATISYADNFEGDERKVNLQGEALFQVTKNAKKPFIVSSDGASAKVLGTTFNFKNQGGEGKEVISLIEGKLEVTGLNGEGKVILLPNQKATISKNSKTITTEKSYAL
;
A
#
# COMPACT_ATOMS: atom_id res chain seq x y z
N SER A 1 45.19 46.88 -54.84
CA SER A 1 46.57 46.40 -54.82
C SER A 1 46.55 44.95 -54.29
N LYS A 2 47.19 44.05 -55.03
CA LYS A 2 47.10 42.58 -54.75
C LYS A 2 47.50 42.22 -53.29
N GLU A 3 48.49 42.91 -52.74
CA GLU A 3 48.97 42.65 -51.38
C GLU A 3 47.93 42.95 -50.27
N ILE A 4 47.06 43.95 -50.49
CA ILE A 4 46.00 44.30 -49.54
C ILE A 4 44.89 43.23 -49.56
N GLU A 5 44.53 42.74 -50.74
CA GLU A 5 43.52 41.72 -50.92
C GLU A 5 43.92 40.35 -50.33
N GLU A 6 45.21 39.99 -50.45
CA GLU A 6 45.78 38.79 -49.82
C GLU A 6 45.83 38.92 -48.27
N ALA A 7 46.13 40.09 -47.74
CA ALA A 7 46.15 40.37 -46.28
C ALA A 7 44.74 40.29 -45.69
N GLU A 8 43.75 40.90 -46.37
CA GLU A 8 42.33 40.82 -45.95
C GLU A 8 41.81 39.40 -45.97
N THR A 9 42.13 38.64 -47.00
CA THR A 9 41.68 37.23 -47.08
C THR A 9 42.31 36.36 -45.97
N LYS A 10 43.59 36.62 -45.67
CA LYS A 10 44.30 35.89 -44.63
C LYS A 10 43.75 36.25 -43.23
N LEU A 11 43.43 37.50 -42.99
CA LEU A 11 42.80 37.96 -41.72
C LEU A 11 41.40 37.38 -41.57
N PHE A 12 40.61 37.38 -42.65
CA PHE A 12 39.26 36.83 -42.62
C PHE A 12 39.25 35.31 -42.33
N ASN A 13 40.17 34.57 -42.91
CA ASN A 13 40.34 33.15 -42.67
C ASN A 13 40.80 32.85 -41.23
N GLN A 14 41.69 33.66 -40.66
CA GLN A 14 42.09 33.51 -39.27
C GLN A 14 40.95 33.80 -38.26
N ILE A 15 40.12 34.81 -38.53
CA ILE A 15 38.96 35.14 -37.69
C ILE A 15 37.96 33.98 -37.74
N LYS A 16 37.69 33.44 -38.96
CA LYS A 16 36.75 32.33 -39.14
C LYS A 16 37.22 31.06 -38.42
N GLU A 17 38.51 30.74 -38.52
CA GLU A 17 39.10 29.58 -37.83
C GLU A 17 39.04 29.73 -36.30
N TYR A 18 39.25 30.97 -35.77
CA TYR A 18 39.14 31.26 -34.34
C TYR A 18 37.69 31.15 -33.83
N GLU A 19 36.71 31.62 -34.64
CA GLU A 19 35.29 31.49 -34.27
C GLU A 19 34.84 30.03 -34.28
N GLU A 20 35.22 29.23 -35.29
CA GLU A 20 34.89 27.82 -35.36
C GLU A 20 35.47 27.01 -34.18
N GLN A 21 36.71 27.30 -33.76
CA GLN A 21 37.35 26.62 -32.65
C GLN A 21 36.72 26.98 -31.30
N THR A 22 36.30 28.25 -31.09
CA THR A 22 35.68 28.71 -29.85
C THR A 22 34.24 28.18 -29.69
N ILE A 23 33.48 28.20 -30.75
CA ILE A 23 32.08 27.70 -30.75
C ILE A 23 32.04 26.16 -30.50
N ASN A 24 32.99 25.43 -31.05
CA ASN A 24 33.03 23.99 -30.92
C ASN A 24 33.43 23.54 -29.50
N LYS A 25 34.38 24.20 -28.87
CA LYS A 25 34.74 23.89 -27.46
C LYS A 25 33.61 24.18 -26.48
N SER A 26 32.91 25.30 -26.64
CA SER A 26 31.77 25.67 -25.75
C SER A 26 30.61 24.68 -25.86
N LYS A 27 30.24 24.24 -27.07
CA LYS A 27 29.17 23.25 -27.28
C LYS A 27 29.51 21.90 -26.66
N PHE A 28 30.78 21.47 -26.74
CA PHE A 28 31.23 20.20 -26.18
C PHE A 28 31.15 20.17 -24.65
N HIS A 29 31.53 21.27 -23.99
CA HIS A 29 31.40 21.37 -22.52
C HIS A 29 29.92 21.37 -22.08
N PHE A 30 29.08 22.14 -22.75
CA PHE A 30 27.64 22.16 -22.49
C PHE A 30 26.99 20.77 -22.63
N LEU A 31 27.32 20.02 -23.72
CA LEU A 31 26.80 18.65 -23.89
C LEU A 31 27.23 17.71 -22.77
N ARG A 32 28.47 17.82 -22.28
CA ARG A 32 28.96 16.98 -21.16
C ARG A 32 28.21 17.25 -19.85
N TYR A 33 27.94 18.51 -19.54
CA TYR A 33 27.14 18.87 -18.36
C TYR A 33 25.68 18.48 -18.50
N ALA A 34 25.08 18.65 -19.68
CA ALA A 34 23.72 18.22 -19.97
C ALA A 34 23.58 16.69 -19.81
N ALA A 35 24.53 15.91 -20.33
CA ALA A 35 24.53 14.45 -20.19
C ALA A 35 24.67 14.04 -18.70
N ALA A 36 25.52 14.71 -17.92
CA ALA A 36 25.69 14.44 -16.50
C ALA A 36 24.42 14.74 -15.69
N ILE A 37 23.74 15.85 -16.01
CA ILE A 37 22.46 16.21 -15.35
C ILE A 37 21.38 15.18 -15.69
N ILE A 38 21.25 14.78 -16.95
CA ILE A 38 20.28 13.75 -17.36
C ILE A 38 20.57 12.43 -16.65
N ALA A 39 21.84 12.01 -16.60
CA ALA A 39 22.23 10.80 -15.88
C ALA A 39 21.90 10.88 -14.38
N ALA A 40 22.15 12.01 -13.73
CA ALA A 40 21.80 12.23 -12.33
C ALA A 40 20.28 12.16 -12.10
N VAL A 41 19.48 12.79 -12.97
CA VAL A 41 18.01 12.75 -12.91
C VAL A 41 17.48 11.33 -13.10
N LEU A 42 18.05 10.55 -14.03
CA LEU A 42 17.66 9.16 -14.24
C LEU A 42 18.05 8.27 -13.06
N LEU A 43 19.21 8.47 -12.45
CA LEU A 43 19.62 7.71 -11.26
C LEU A 43 18.76 8.03 -10.05
N ILE A 44 18.50 9.31 -9.79
CA ILE A 44 17.65 9.74 -8.67
C ILE A 44 16.21 9.33 -8.92
N GLY A 45 15.67 9.59 -10.12
CA GLY A 45 14.31 9.23 -10.50
C GLY A 45 14.09 7.72 -10.53
N GLY A 46 15.04 6.96 -11.09
CA GLY A 46 15.00 5.49 -11.11
C GLY A 46 15.13 4.88 -9.72
N GLY A 47 16.02 5.42 -8.88
CA GLY A 47 16.17 4.98 -7.50
C GLY A 47 14.92 5.27 -6.66
N LEU A 48 14.34 6.46 -6.80
CA LEU A 48 13.10 6.84 -6.14
C LEU A 48 11.91 6.01 -6.64
N PHE A 49 11.83 5.77 -7.96
CA PHE A 49 10.80 4.90 -8.54
C PHE A 49 10.90 3.46 -8.01
N ALA A 50 12.11 2.88 -7.96
CA ALA A 50 12.33 1.54 -7.40
C ALA A 50 11.98 1.47 -5.91
N TYR A 51 12.34 2.51 -5.13
CA TYR A 51 11.99 2.61 -3.73
C TYR A 51 10.48 2.69 -3.49
N LEU A 52 9.75 3.49 -4.30
CA LEU A 52 8.29 3.64 -4.20
C LEU A 52 7.52 2.42 -4.74
N HIS A 53 8.14 1.58 -5.56
CA HIS A 53 7.55 0.36 -6.15
C HIS A 53 8.11 -0.92 -5.52
N GLN A 54 8.59 -0.84 -4.30
CA GLN A 54 9.01 -2.03 -3.55
C GLN A 54 7.81 -2.96 -3.42
N SER A 55 7.90 -4.14 -4.02
CA SER A 55 6.83 -5.14 -4.00
C SER A 55 6.71 -5.69 -2.58
N VAL A 56 5.60 -5.40 -1.91
CA VAL A 56 5.28 -6.04 -0.62
C VAL A 56 4.84 -7.47 -0.92
N GLU A 57 5.55 -8.43 -0.37
CA GLU A 57 5.18 -9.83 -0.50
C GLU A 57 3.89 -10.11 0.26
N THR A 58 2.90 -10.71 -0.42
CA THR A 58 1.62 -11.06 0.18
C THR A 58 1.63 -12.52 0.58
N ILE A 59 1.49 -12.78 1.87
CA ILE A 59 1.35 -14.12 2.43
C ILE A 59 -0.13 -14.49 2.42
N THR A 60 -0.46 -15.67 1.88
CA THR A 60 -1.81 -16.23 1.90
C THR A 60 -1.81 -17.54 2.67
N VAL A 61 -2.68 -17.66 3.66
CA VAL A 61 -2.83 -18.86 4.50
C VAL A 61 -4.27 -19.34 4.46
N ALA A 62 -4.46 -20.61 4.13
CA ALA A 62 -5.76 -21.25 4.12
C ALA A 62 -5.85 -22.34 5.20
N ALA A 63 -7.02 -22.44 5.84
CA ALA A 63 -7.41 -23.51 6.75
C ALA A 63 -8.35 -24.49 6.02
N MET A 64 -7.79 -25.50 5.37
CA MET A 64 -8.58 -26.36 4.47
C MET A 64 -9.59 -27.25 5.24
N ASN A 65 -9.12 -28.12 6.13
CA ASN A 65 -9.94 -29.18 6.75
C ASN A 65 -10.13 -29.02 8.25
N GLU A 66 -9.37 -28.18 8.90
CA GLU A 66 -9.36 -27.98 10.35
C GLU A 66 -9.10 -26.52 10.71
N VAL A 67 -9.34 -26.16 11.96
CA VAL A 67 -9.01 -24.84 12.50
C VAL A 67 -7.50 -24.66 12.49
N LYS A 68 -7.01 -23.56 11.91
CA LYS A 68 -5.59 -23.24 11.80
C LYS A 68 -5.23 -21.99 12.58
N LYS A 69 -4.28 -22.12 13.50
CA LYS A 69 -3.70 -20.98 14.20
C LYS A 69 -2.60 -20.35 13.34
N VAL A 70 -2.65 -19.03 13.16
CA VAL A 70 -1.65 -18.23 12.45
C VAL A 70 -1.19 -17.11 13.37
N VAL A 71 0.12 -16.92 13.48
CA VAL A 71 0.72 -15.78 14.16
C VAL A 71 1.20 -14.80 13.09
N LEU A 72 0.72 -13.57 13.19
CA LEU A 72 1.03 -12.50 12.23
C LEU A 72 2.33 -11.78 12.60
N PRO A 73 2.93 -10.97 11.69
CA PRO A 73 4.19 -10.26 11.92
C PRO A 73 4.19 -9.30 13.13
N ASP A 74 3.01 -8.83 13.55
CA ASP A 74 2.83 -7.95 14.73
C ASP A 74 2.56 -8.72 16.04
N ASN A 75 2.75 -10.05 16.04
CA ASN A 75 2.39 -10.97 17.13
C ASN A 75 0.88 -11.08 17.39
N SER A 76 0.02 -10.55 16.54
CA SER A 76 -1.42 -10.87 16.59
C SER A 76 -1.63 -12.34 16.25
N THR A 77 -2.62 -12.97 16.89
CA THR A 77 -2.97 -14.36 16.64
C THR A 77 -4.33 -14.43 15.96
N VAL A 78 -4.42 -15.27 14.93
CA VAL A 78 -5.65 -15.52 14.18
C VAL A 78 -5.93 -17.01 14.19
N TRP A 79 -7.14 -17.39 14.59
CA TRP A 79 -7.64 -18.77 14.44
C TRP A 79 -8.61 -18.79 13.27
N LEU A 80 -8.15 -19.35 12.15
CA LEU A 80 -8.95 -19.53 10.94
C LEU A 80 -9.85 -20.74 11.12
N ASN A 81 -11.14 -20.57 10.94
CA ASN A 81 -12.07 -21.68 10.89
C ASN A 81 -11.86 -22.50 9.59
N LYS A 82 -12.34 -23.74 9.58
CA LYS A 82 -12.30 -24.62 8.41
C LYS A 82 -12.85 -23.91 7.16
N GLY A 83 -12.12 -23.98 6.06
CA GLY A 83 -12.43 -23.32 4.78
C GLY A 83 -12.13 -21.84 4.72
N ALA A 84 -11.64 -21.23 5.81
CA ALA A 84 -11.27 -19.82 5.79
C ALA A 84 -9.86 -19.59 5.21
N THR A 85 -9.69 -18.41 4.64
CA THR A 85 -8.40 -17.94 4.09
C THR A 85 -8.15 -16.52 4.53
N ILE A 86 -6.89 -16.23 4.91
CA ILE A 86 -6.41 -14.85 5.12
C ILE A 86 -5.25 -14.55 4.18
N SER A 87 -5.15 -13.26 3.78
CA SER A 87 -3.98 -12.71 3.11
C SER A 87 -3.55 -11.41 3.76
N TYR A 88 -2.25 -11.22 3.91
CA TYR A 88 -1.64 -10.07 4.56
C TYR A 88 -0.21 -9.83 4.03
N ALA A 89 0.31 -8.62 4.22
CA ALA A 89 1.69 -8.29 3.90
C ALA A 89 2.65 -8.92 4.91
N ASP A 90 3.80 -9.42 4.45
CA ASP A 90 4.80 -10.11 5.27
C ASP A 90 5.36 -9.29 6.43
N ASN A 91 5.33 -7.96 6.34
CA ASN A 91 5.93 -7.03 7.31
C ASN A 91 4.99 -5.92 7.79
N PHE A 92 3.73 -5.86 7.34
CA PHE A 92 2.81 -4.76 7.64
C PHE A 92 3.44 -3.37 7.44
N GLU A 93 4.07 -3.10 6.30
CA GLU A 93 4.61 -1.77 6.01
C GLU A 93 3.52 -0.67 5.99
N GLY A 94 3.94 0.59 6.15
CA GLY A 94 3.04 1.74 6.18
C GLY A 94 2.34 1.96 7.52
N ASP A 95 1.26 2.73 7.51
CA ASP A 95 0.60 3.25 8.72
C ASP A 95 -0.52 2.33 9.25
N GLU A 96 -0.83 1.24 8.56
CA GLU A 96 -1.91 0.33 8.92
C GLU A 96 -1.46 -1.14 8.78
N ARG A 97 -2.04 -2.02 9.60
CA ARG A 97 -1.88 -3.48 9.54
C ARG A 97 -3.10 -4.07 8.84
N LYS A 98 -2.97 -4.39 7.55
CA LYS A 98 -4.10 -4.83 6.71
C LYS A 98 -4.11 -6.33 6.51
N VAL A 99 -5.28 -6.93 6.71
CA VAL A 99 -5.57 -8.35 6.50
C VAL A 99 -6.86 -8.49 5.72
N ASN A 100 -6.86 -9.33 4.69
CA ASN A 100 -8.07 -9.71 3.98
C ASN A 100 -8.53 -11.07 4.46
N LEU A 101 -9.82 -11.22 4.74
CA LEU A 101 -10.46 -12.44 5.24
C LEU A 101 -11.51 -12.94 4.26
N GLN A 102 -11.46 -14.24 4.00
CA GLN A 102 -12.57 -15.01 3.41
C GLN A 102 -12.94 -16.14 4.38
N GLY A 103 -14.21 -16.28 4.70
CA GLY A 103 -14.67 -17.27 5.68
C GLY A 103 -14.78 -16.69 7.10
N GLU A 104 -14.45 -17.49 8.10
CA GLU A 104 -14.59 -17.11 9.51
C GLU A 104 -13.27 -17.23 10.25
N ALA A 105 -12.97 -16.24 11.09
CA ALA A 105 -11.79 -16.25 11.93
C ALA A 105 -12.00 -15.49 13.24
N LEU A 106 -11.37 -16.00 14.30
CA LEU A 106 -11.21 -15.31 15.56
C LEU A 106 -9.86 -14.57 15.56
N PHE A 107 -9.87 -13.29 15.86
CA PHE A 107 -8.70 -12.42 15.93
C PHE A 107 -8.43 -12.04 17.38
N GLN A 108 -7.19 -12.19 17.81
CA GLN A 108 -6.64 -11.60 19.03
C GLN A 108 -5.52 -10.65 18.60
N VAL A 109 -5.85 -9.36 18.49
CA VAL A 109 -4.98 -8.35 17.94
C VAL A 109 -4.12 -7.71 19.01
N THR A 110 -2.80 -7.68 18.78
CA THR A 110 -1.82 -7.00 19.62
C THR A 110 -2.09 -5.49 19.67
N LYS A 111 -2.10 -4.92 20.89
CA LYS A 111 -2.40 -3.50 21.11
C LYS A 111 -1.33 -2.60 20.47
N ASN A 112 -1.74 -1.74 19.56
CA ASN A 112 -0.92 -0.69 18.97
C ASN A 112 -1.81 0.48 18.54
N ALA A 113 -1.87 1.52 19.34
CA ALA A 113 -2.69 2.71 19.07
C ALA A 113 -2.18 3.56 17.90
N LYS A 114 -0.87 3.45 17.57
CA LYS A 114 -0.27 4.24 16.48
C LYS A 114 -0.45 3.61 15.11
N LYS A 115 -0.69 2.29 15.05
CA LYS A 115 -0.82 1.55 13.81
C LYS A 115 -2.06 0.68 13.85
N PRO A 116 -3.22 1.17 13.37
CA PRO A 116 -4.48 0.45 13.36
C PRO A 116 -4.39 -0.90 12.63
N PHE A 117 -5.15 -1.88 13.09
CA PHE A 117 -5.32 -3.17 12.45
C PHE A 117 -6.68 -3.21 11.74
N ILE A 118 -6.67 -3.55 10.46
CA ILE A 118 -7.86 -3.55 9.61
C ILE A 118 -8.05 -4.93 9.01
N VAL A 119 -9.17 -5.56 9.32
CA VAL A 119 -9.63 -6.77 8.63
C VAL A 119 -10.69 -6.37 7.62
N SER A 120 -10.45 -6.69 6.36
CA SER A 120 -11.38 -6.44 5.26
C SER A 120 -11.92 -7.74 4.69
N SER A 121 -13.14 -7.71 4.25
CA SER A 121 -13.81 -8.76 3.47
C SER A 121 -14.42 -8.12 2.22
N ASP A 122 -15.21 -8.88 1.47
CA ASP A 122 -15.94 -8.38 0.31
C ASP A 122 -17.20 -7.55 0.67
N GLY A 123 -17.63 -7.50 1.94
CA GLY A 123 -18.82 -6.77 2.38
C GLY A 123 -18.60 -5.76 3.51
N ALA A 124 -17.51 -5.87 4.26
CA ALA A 124 -17.26 -4.99 5.38
C ALA A 124 -15.76 -4.86 5.72
N SER A 125 -15.45 -3.89 6.57
CA SER A 125 -14.16 -3.78 7.23
C SER A 125 -14.32 -3.57 8.73
N ALA A 126 -13.39 -4.14 9.50
CA ALA A 126 -13.27 -4.01 10.94
C ALA A 126 -11.94 -3.32 11.27
N LYS A 127 -11.98 -2.16 11.94
CA LYS A 127 -10.80 -1.40 12.37
C LYS A 127 -10.67 -1.44 13.88
N VAL A 128 -9.48 -1.85 14.37
CA VAL A 128 -9.19 -2.03 15.78
C VAL A 128 -7.79 -1.54 16.15
N LEU A 129 -7.54 -1.31 17.44
CA LEU A 129 -6.23 -0.90 17.96
C LEU A 129 -5.59 -1.95 18.89
N GLY A 130 -6.31 -3.01 19.24
CA GLY A 130 -5.92 -4.06 20.17
C GLY A 130 -7.17 -4.66 20.79
N THR A 131 -7.68 -5.73 20.21
CA THR A 131 -9.08 -6.15 20.36
C THR A 131 -9.18 -7.65 20.09
N THR A 132 -10.05 -8.32 20.83
CA THR A 132 -10.43 -9.72 20.54
C THR A 132 -11.84 -9.75 19.96
N PHE A 133 -11.96 -10.28 18.73
CA PHE A 133 -13.25 -10.32 18.01
C PHE A 133 -13.31 -11.50 17.02
N ASN A 134 -14.52 -11.94 16.72
CA ASN A 134 -14.79 -12.91 15.66
C ASN A 134 -15.35 -12.19 14.42
N PHE A 135 -14.86 -12.54 13.25
CA PHE A 135 -15.35 -12.04 11.98
C PHE A 135 -15.76 -13.22 11.11
N LYS A 136 -17.02 -13.26 10.73
CA LYS A 136 -17.61 -14.29 9.89
C LYS A 136 -18.15 -13.69 8.60
N ASN A 137 -17.50 -14.03 7.49
CA ASN A 137 -17.95 -13.73 6.13
C ASN A 137 -18.49 -15.02 5.50
N GLN A 138 -19.79 -15.05 5.21
CA GLN A 138 -20.44 -16.24 4.63
C GLN A 138 -20.26 -16.37 3.12
N GLY A 139 -19.56 -15.44 2.46
CA GLY A 139 -19.41 -15.44 1.00
C GLY A 139 -20.71 -15.15 0.24
N GLY A 140 -20.61 -14.82 -1.06
CA GLY A 140 -21.77 -14.59 -1.93
C GLY A 140 -22.70 -13.47 -1.45
N GLU A 141 -23.99 -13.66 -1.59
CA GLU A 141 -25.05 -12.72 -1.17
C GLU A 141 -25.34 -12.76 0.34
N GLY A 142 -24.51 -13.46 1.10
CA GLY A 142 -24.71 -13.69 2.52
C GLY A 142 -24.55 -12.45 3.40
N LYS A 143 -24.71 -12.70 4.69
CA LYS A 143 -24.50 -11.70 5.75
C LYS A 143 -23.09 -11.85 6.30
N GLU A 144 -22.50 -10.74 6.68
CA GLU A 144 -21.28 -10.73 7.47
C GLU A 144 -21.63 -10.44 8.92
N VAL A 145 -21.00 -11.14 9.84
CA VAL A 145 -21.21 -10.96 11.27
C VAL A 145 -19.88 -10.70 11.94
N ILE A 146 -19.80 -9.60 12.68
CA ILE A 146 -18.62 -9.23 13.45
C ILE A 146 -19.04 -9.13 14.90
N SER A 147 -18.48 -9.98 15.76
CA SER A 147 -18.80 -10.06 17.20
C SER A 147 -17.60 -9.63 18.03
N LEU A 148 -17.80 -8.64 18.91
CA LEU A 148 -16.74 -8.10 19.77
C LEU A 148 -16.75 -8.81 21.13
N ILE A 149 -15.58 -9.34 21.50
CA ILE A 149 -15.35 -10.01 22.78
C ILE A 149 -14.72 -9.02 23.77
N GLU A 150 -13.62 -8.37 23.37
CA GLU A 150 -12.88 -7.46 24.23
C GLU A 150 -12.32 -6.28 23.42
N GLY A 151 -12.32 -5.07 24.03
CA GLY A 151 -11.78 -3.85 23.45
C GLY A 151 -12.84 -2.97 22.80
N LYS A 152 -12.51 -2.38 21.65
CA LYS A 152 -13.36 -1.50 20.85
C LYS A 152 -13.13 -1.77 19.38
N LEU A 153 -14.19 -1.81 18.61
CA LEU A 153 -14.12 -2.15 17.20
C LEU A 153 -15.01 -1.21 16.38
N GLU A 154 -14.47 -0.66 15.31
CA GLU A 154 -15.19 0.12 14.32
C GLU A 154 -15.51 -0.77 13.12
N VAL A 155 -16.78 -0.90 12.78
CA VAL A 155 -17.27 -1.61 11.59
C VAL A 155 -17.66 -0.59 10.55
N THR A 156 -17.20 -0.78 9.32
CA THR A 156 -17.61 0.00 8.16
C THR A 156 -18.15 -0.96 7.09
N GLY A 157 -19.28 -0.65 6.52
CA GLY A 157 -19.89 -1.43 5.43
C GLY A 157 -19.19 -1.24 4.10
N LEU A 158 -19.64 -1.96 3.11
CA LEU A 158 -19.13 -1.92 1.74
C LEU A 158 -19.10 -0.47 1.22
N ASN A 159 -18.01 -0.12 0.52
CA ASN A 159 -17.78 1.22 -0.05
C ASN A 159 -17.79 2.39 0.96
N GLY A 160 -17.59 2.10 2.25
CA GLY A 160 -17.64 3.11 3.31
C GLY A 160 -19.05 3.51 3.73
N GLU A 161 -20.08 2.82 3.24
CA GLU A 161 -21.47 3.08 3.61
C GLU A 161 -21.77 2.54 5.01
N GLY A 162 -22.20 3.41 5.89
CA GLY A 162 -22.49 3.09 7.28
C GLY A 162 -21.24 2.83 8.12
N LYS A 163 -21.28 3.30 9.34
CA LYS A 163 -20.20 3.15 10.32
C LYS A 163 -20.79 2.96 11.70
N VAL A 164 -20.38 1.91 12.40
CA VAL A 164 -20.80 1.65 13.77
C VAL A 164 -19.60 1.29 14.64
N ILE A 165 -19.72 1.61 15.93
CA ILE A 165 -18.72 1.24 16.93
C ILE A 165 -19.34 0.17 17.83
N LEU A 166 -18.68 -0.98 17.92
CA LEU A 166 -19.05 -2.03 18.85
C LEU A 166 -18.32 -1.89 20.17
N LEU A 167 -19.04 -2.17 21.23
CA LEU A 167 -18.55 -2.39 22.60
C LEU A 167 -18.56 -3.90 22.92
N PRO A 168 -17.84 -4.34 23.95
CA PRO A 168 -17.83 -5.75 24.34
C PRO A 168 -19.23 -6.35 24.47
N ASN A 169 -19.38 -7.59 24.04
CA ASN A 169 -20.66 -8.32 23.96
C ASN A 169 -21.67 -7.68 23.00
N GLN A 170 -21.22 -7.02 21.98
CA GLN A 170 -22.04 -6.57 20.84
C GLN A 170 -21.60 -7.25 19.56
N LYS A 171 -22.53 -7.42 18.64
CA LYS A 171 -22.25 -7.86 17.27
C LYS A 171 -22.90 -6.92 16.27
N ALA A 172 -22.26 -6.77 15.13
CA ALA A 172 -22.79 -6.13 13.94
C ALA A 172 -23.11 -7.20 12.90
N THR A 173 -24.26 -7.09 12.28
CA THR A 173 -24.63 -7.89 11.09
C THR A 173 -24.74 -6.94 9.91
N ILE A 174 -23.95 -7.21 8.89
CA ILE A 174 -23.90 -6.45 7.65
C ILE A 174 -24.59 -7.28 6.56
N SER A 175 -25.61 -6.73 5.94
CA SER A 175 -26.29 -7.34 4.81
C SER A 175 -25.76 -6.73 3.52
N LYS A 176 -25.14 -7.54 2.68
CA LYS A 176 -24.57 -7.08 1.40
C LYS A 176 -25.66 -6.54 0.45
N ASN A 177 -26.85 -7.16 0.46
CA ASN A 177 -27.93 -6.79 -0.45
C ASN A 177 -28.61 -5.48 -0.06
N SER A 178 -28.86 -5.27 1.24
CA SER A 178 -29.54 -4.06 1.73
C SER A 178 -28.60 -2.94 2.14
N LYS A 179 -27.29 -3.19 2.12
CA LYS A 179 -26.24 -2.24 2.56
C LYS A 179 -26.46 -1.68 3.98
N THR A 180 -27.14 -2.47 4.84
CA THR A 180 -27.50 -2.07 6.20
C THR A 180 -26.58 -2.73 7.21
N ILE A 181 -26.22 -1.99 8.26
CA ILE A 181 -25.52 -2.51 9.44
C ILE A 181 -26.51 -2.48 10.61
N THR A 182 -26.80 -3.65 11.16
CA THR A 182 -27.59 -3.75 12.39
C THR A 182 -26.70 -4.18 13.56
N THR A 183 -26.95 -3.63 14.74
CA THR A 183 -26.20 -3.97 15.96
C THR A 183 -27.11 -4.58 16.98
N GLU A 184 -26.67 -5.64 17.64
CA GLU A 184 -27.40 -6.28 18.74
C GLU A 184 -26.44 -6.80 19.82
N LYS A 185 -26.96 -7.13 20.99
CA LYS A 185 -26.15 -7.79 22.04
C LYS A 185 -25.80 -9.21 21.60
N SER A 186 -24.52 -9.55 21.72
CA SER A 186 -24.01 -10.90 21.54
C SER A 186 -23.97 -11.54 22.92
N TYR A 187 -24.92 -12.40 23.22
CA TYR A 187 -24.81 -13.25 24.40
C TYR A 187 -23.66 -14.21 24.14
N ALA A 188 -22.72 -14.31 25.10
CA ALA A 188 -21.48 -15.07 24.94
C ALA A 188 -21.71 -16.45 24.30
N LEU A 189 -20.79 -16.79 23.38
CA LEU A 189 -20.64 -18.15 22.86
C LEU A 189 -20.13 -19.08 23.94
#